data_219f2f092718192003f63f83a2adcec3
#
_entry.id   219f2f092718192003f63f83a2adcec3
#
_cell.length_a   1.000
_cell.length_b   1.000
_cell.length_c   1.000
_cell.angle_alpha   90.00
_cell.angle_beta   90.00
_cell.angle_gamma   90.00
#
_symmetry.space_group_name_H-M   'P 1'
#
loop_
_entity.id
_entity.type
_entity.pdbx_description
1 polymer ?
#
loop_
_entity_poly.entity_id
_entity_poly.type
_entity_poly.pdbx_seq_one_letter_code
_entity_poly.pdbx_strand_id
1 'polypeptide(L)'
;LAVLPNAPAMIHLSKGRKTLLDKRNRLLKQLLEKKTIDSSTYELAISEPLPDEPHALPQIAPYLVSRFYQERNGEYSRSTINKGIQTQVEDLAERWSNEFGRSDIRNLAILVIDIPSNQVVAYCGNVHFDRKQGGNQVDVIQAPRSTGSILKPFLYYAMLQEGSLLPDMLLPDVPVNINGFTPQNFSMQFEGAVPASEALARSLNIPAVTMLQRYGVPKFHSFLQQIGLKTINRSSSHYGLSLILGGAEATLWDVTNAYAMMGRSLLQLPQRSCSLLLPTSRITESTDPFQPGAVWQTFDALKEVNRPEEIDWKSIPSMQTIAWKTGTSYGFRDAWAVGVTPRYAVGVWVGNATGEGKPGLVGAQTAGPVLFDIFNLLPSSSWFTRPAGIFVEAEVCRKSGHLKGRFCDETDTLLVLPAGLRTEACPYHHLVTLSANESQRIYENCANTEPTLRKSWFTLPPVWEWYYKQHHPEYKPLPPFKAGCGEDTFQPMQFIYPPMNARIKLPKQLDGSKGFLTVELAHNNPNATVFWHLDETYQAQTQDFHKISLQPAAGKHSLTAVDGEGNTISTTFFVE
;
A
#
# COMPACT_ATOMS: atom_id res chain seq x y z
N LEU A 1 -28.36 -17.28 -49.19
CA LEU A 1 -28.80 -15.96 -48.69
C LEU A 1 -30.29 -15.69 -48.97
N ALA A 2 -30.82 -15.96 -50.15
CA ALA A 2 -32.21 -15.65 -50.53
C ALA A 2 -33.29 -16.31 -49.64
N VAL A 3 -32.98 -17.42 -48.96
CA VAL A 3 -33.92 -18.20 -48.11
C VAL A 3 -33.85 -17.79 -46.62
N LEU A 4 -32.79 -17.07 -46.21
CA LEU A 4 -32.58 -16.71 -44.80
C LEU A 4 -33.59 -15.67 -44.27
N PRO A 5 -33.98 -14.62 -45.03
CA PRO A 5 -34.89 -13.59 -44.50
C PRO A 5 -36.31 -14.10 -44.21
N ASN A 6 -36.70 -15.26 -44.76
CA ASN A 6 -38.09 -15.75 -44.73
C ASN A 6 -38.53 -16.33 -43.36
N ALA A 7 -37.60 -16.64 -42.46
CA ALA A 7 -37.87 -17.04 -41.08
C ALA A 7 -36.60 -16.94 -40.22
N PRO A 8 -36.07 -15.76 -39.97
CA PRO A 8 -34.74 -15.57 -39.37
C PRO A 8 -34.64 -16.15 -37.94
N ALA A 9 -35.73 -16.26 -37.22
CA ALA A 9 -35.75 -16.85 -35.87
C ALA A 9 -35.63 -18.38 -35.87
N MET A 10 -36.02 -19.04 -36.95
CA MET A 10 -36.03 -20.51 -37.02
C MET A 10 -34.97 -21.08 -37.98
N ILE A 11 -34.47 -20.29 -38.91
CA ILE A 11 -33.54 -20.71 -39.96
C ILE A 11 -32.32 -19.78 -39.93
N HIS A 12 -31.27 -20.28 -39.35
CA HIS A 12 -29.99 -19.58 -39.22
C HIS A 12 -28.85 -20.54 -39.61
N LEU A 13 -27.70 -20.01 -40.02
CA LEU A 13 -26.53 -20.83 -40.38
C LEU A 13 -26.05 -21.74 -39.25
N SER A 14 -26.29 -21.37 -37.98
CA SER A 14 -25.96 -22.19 -36.80
C SER A 14 -27.11 -23.02 -36.23
N LYS A 15 -28.37 -22.69 -36.58
CA LYS A 15 -29.57 -23.42 -36.10
C LYS A 15 -30.48 -23.76 -37.27
N GLY A 16 -31.02 -24.97 -37.26
CA GLY A 16 -31.96 -25.40 -38.31
C GLY A 16 -31.31 -25.61 -39.68
N ARG A 17 -30.03 -25.97 -39.75
CA ARG A 17 -29.28 -26.19 -41.01
C ARG A 17 -29.97 -27.16 -41.94
N LYS A 18 -30.55 -28.25 -41.42
CA LYS A 18 -31.32 -29.19 -42.21
C LYS A 18 -32.51 -28.51 -42.89
N THR A 19 -33.27 -27.72 -42.16
CA THR A 19 -34.41 -26.96 -42.70
C THR A 19 -33.97 -25.92 -43.74
N LEU A 20 -32.79 -25.30 -43.53
CA LEU A 20 -32.19 -24.37 -44.49
C LEU A 20 -31.80 -25.08 -45.77
N LEU A 21 -31.19 -26.27 -45.67
CA LEU A 21 -30.83 -27.11 -46.81
C LEU A 21 -32.07 -27.51 -47.63
N ASP A 22 -33.08 -27.98 -46.92
CA ASP A 22 -34.37 -28.42 -47.60
C ASP A 22 -35.04 -27.23 -48.29
N LYS A 23 -35.06 -26.06 -47.70
CA LYS A 23 -35.60 -24.85 -48.32
C LYS A 23 -34.80 -24.41 -49.56
N ARG A 24 -33.45 -24.42 -49.43
CA ARG A 24 -32.55 -24.11 -50.55
C ARG A 24 -32.85 -25.08 -51.74
N ASN A 25 -32.85 -26.36 -51.46
CA ASN A 25 -33.06 -27.39 -52.49
C ASN A 25 -34.43 -27.29 -53.10
N ARG A 26 -35.48 -26.98 -52.33
CA ARG A 26 -36.84 -26.74 -52.86
C ARG A 26 -36.87 -25.52 -53.79
N LEU A 27 -36.20 -24.42 -53.41
CA LEU A 27 -36.08 -23.22 -54.26
C LEU A 27 -35.35 -23.55 -55.57
N LEU A 28 -34.23 -24.27 -55.51
CA LEU A 28 -33.47 -24.69 -56.69
C LEU A 28 -34.31 -25.56 -57.62
N LYS A 29 -35.10 -26.48 -57.06
CA LYS A 29 -36.04 -27.31 -57.83
C LYS A 29 -37.10 -26.46 -58.54
N GLN A 30 -37.69 -25.47 -57.85
CA GLN A 30 -38.67 -24.56 -58.48
C GLN A 30 -38.06 -23.73 -59.64
N LEU A 31 -36.78 -23.30 -59.48
CA LEU A 31 -36.09 -22.58 -60.54
C LEU A 31 -35.81 -23.45 -61.77
N LEU A 32 -35.50 -24.72 -61.55
CA LEU A 32 -35.36 -25.69 -62.62
C LEU A 32 -36.72 -25.93 -63.38
N GLU A 33 -37.79 -26.17 -62.60
CA GLU A 33 -39.12 -26.36 -63.13
C GLU A 33 -39.60 -25.16 -63.98
N LYS A 34 -39.25 -23.95 -63.52
CA LYS A 34 -39.53 -22.71 -64.26
C LYS A 34 -38.57 -22.43 -65.44
N LYS A 35 -37.61 -23.32 -65.68
CA LYS A 35 -36.54 -23.15 -66.68
C LYS A 35 -35.72 -21.90 -66.52
N THR A 36 -35.59 -21.40 -65.26
CA THR A 36 -34.77 -20.25 -64.94
C THR A 36 -33.29 -20.67 -64.82
N ILE A 37 -33.04 -21.93 -64.47
CA ILE A 37 -31.72 -22.58 -64.45
C ILE A 37 -31.83 -23.89 -65.28
N ASP A 38 -30.68 -24.32 -65.79
CA ASP A 38 -30.60 -25.63 -66.51
C ASP A 38 -30.28 -26.77 -65.50
N SER A 39 -30.39 -28.03 -66.02
CA SER A 39 -30.11 -29.23 -65.21
C SER A 39 -28.72 -29.27 -64.66
N SER A 40 -27.72 -28.84 -65.42
CA SER A 40 -26.32 -28.84 -64.99
C SER A 40 -26.10 -27.87 -63.84
N THR A 41 -26.63 -26.64 -63.94
CA THR A 41 -26.58 -25.64 -62.87
C THR A 41 -27.32 -26.14 -61.64
N TYR A 42 -28.45 -26.82 -61.76
CA TYR A 42 -29.21 -27.40 -60.65
C TYR A 42 -28.39 -28.45 -59.90
N GLU A 43 -27.78 -29.41 -60.62
CA GLU A 43 -26.97 -30.48 -60.03
C GLU A 43 -25.75 -29.93 -59.28
N LEU A 44 -25.06 -28.98 -59.89
CA LEU A 44 -23.93 -28.30 -59.22
C LEU A 44 -24.38 -27.55 -57.96
N ALA A 45 -25.48 -26.80 -58.05
CA ALA A 45 -25.98 -26.03 -56.93
C ALA A 45 -26.49 -26.88 -55.74
N ILE A 46 -27.06 -28.09 -56.05
CA ILE A 46 -27.50 -29.04 -55.02
C ILE A 46 -26.31 -29.73 -54.33
N SER A 47 -25.22 -30.01 -55.06
CA SER A 47 -24.04 -30.67 -54.58
C SER A 47 -23.22 -29.73 -53.69
N GLU A 48 -23.39 -28.40 -53.79
CA GLU A 48 -22.68 -27.41 -53.01
C GLU A 48 -23.09 -27.48 -51.52
N PRO A 49 -22.16 -27.60 -50.56
CA PRO A 49 -22.50 -27.61 -49.15
C PRO A 49 -23.08 -26.26 -48.71
N LEU A 50 -23.81 -26.24 -47.59
CA LEU A 50 -24.16 -24.99 -46.95
C LEU A 50 -22.89 -24.31 -46.44
N PRO A 51 -22.82 -22.96 -46.44
CA PRO A 51 -21.73 -22.24 -45.78
C PRO A 51 -21.49 -22.76 -44.36
N ASP A 52 -20.26 -22.71 -43.92
CA ASP A 52 -19.90 -23.10 -42.54
C ASP A 52 -20.70 -22.32 -41.51
N GLU A 53 -20.75 -22.85 -40.30
CA GLU A 53 -21.36 -22.13 -39.19
C GLU A 53 -20.58 -20.84 -38.94
N PRO A 54 -21.28 -19.75 -38.57
CA PRO A 54 -20.57 -18.54 -38.17
C PRO A 54 -19.59 -18.86 -37.04
N HIS A 55 -18.35 -18.51 -37.23
CA HIS A 55 -17.38 -18.61 -36.15
C HIS A 55 -17.81 -17.72 -34.98
N ALA A 56 -17.68 -18.23 -33.75
CA ALA A 56 -17.85 -17.40 -32.57
C ALA A 56 -16.91 -16.19 -32.64
N LEU A 57 -17.44 -15.02 -32.37
CA LEU A 57 -16.59 -13.82 -32.28
C LEU A 57 -15.54 -14.02 -31.17
N PRO A 58 -14.28 -13.65 -31.41
CA PRO A 58 -13.26 -13.72 -30.37
C PRO A 58 -13.72 -12.91 -29.14
N GLN A 59 -13.73 -13.54 -27.98
CA GLN A 59 -14.04 -12.87 -26.72
C GLN A 59 -12.74 -12.45 -26.02
N ILE A 60 -12.03 -11.50 -26.61
CA ILE A 60 -10.82 -10.92 -26.05
C ILE A 60 -11.22 -9.62 -25.35
N ALA A 61 -10.79 -9.43 -24.09
CA ALA A 61 -11.09 -8.26 -23.24
C ALA A 61 -12.62 -7.95 -23.14
N PRO A 62 -13.48 -8.90 -22.71
CA PRO A 62 -14.94 -8.72 -22.76
C PRO A 62 -15.42 -7.55 -21.90
N TYR A 63 -14.75 -7.25 -20.78
CA TYR A 63 -15.06 -6.11 -19.93
C TYR A 63 -14.78 -4.78 -20.62
N LEU A 64 -13.69 -4.69 -21.39
CA LEU A 64 -13.38 -3.51 -22.19
C LEU A 64 -14.40 -3.30 -23.31
N VAL A 65 -14.83 -4.39 -23.97
CA VAL A 65 -15.90 -4.33 -24.98
C VAL A 65 -17.19 -3.82 -24.34
N SER A 66 -17.59 -4.36 -23.18
CA SER A 66 -18.77 -3.90 -22.44
C SER A 66 -18.68 -2.42 -22.05
N ARG A 67 -17.51 -1.97 -21.61
CA ARG A 67 -17.23 -0.57 -21.30
C ARG A 67 -17.39 0.33 -22.53
N PHE A 68 -16.78 -0.03 -23.66
CA PHE A 68 -16.90 0.76 -24.90
C PHE A 68 -18.32 0.75 -25.45
N TYR A 69 -19.07 -0.35 -25.29
CA TYR A 69 -20.48 -0.38 -25.65
C TYR A 69 -21.31 0.64 -24.84
N GLN A 70 -21.01 0.82 -23.56
CA GLN A 70 -21.70 1.80 -22.72
C GLN A 70 -21.25 3.24 -23.00
N GLU A 71 -19.95 3.47 -23.18
CA GLU A 71 -19.37 4.82 -23.31
C GLU A 71 -19.45 5.35 -24.76
N ARG A 72 -19.46 4.47 -25.78
CA ARG A 72 -19.22 4.80 -27.19
C ARG A 72 -20.12 3.98 -28.14
N ASN A 73 -21.35 3.75 -27.75
CA ASN A 73 -22.27 2.94 -28.55
C ASN A 73 -22.42 3.46 -29.98
N GLY A 74 -22.23 2.57 -30.96
CA GLY A 74 -22.31 2.89 -32.38
C GLY A 74 -21.04 3.50 -32.99
N GLU A 75 -19.97 3.72 -32.21
CA GLU A 75 -18.71 4.21 -32.73
C GLU A 75 -17.71 3.08 -33.03
N TYR A 76 -16.92 3.28 -34.09
CA TYR A 76 -15.75 2.45 -34.32
C TYR A 76 -14.62 2.85 -33.39
N SER A 77 -14.20 1.92 -32.53
CA SER A 77 -13.15 2.17 -31.55
C SER A 77 -11.93 1.29 -31.82
N ARG A 78 -10.76 1.90 -31.93
CA ARG A 78 -9.48 1.23 -32.11
C ARG A 78 -8.70 1.26 -30.80
N SER A 79 -8.62 0.11 -30.10
CA SER A 79 -7.99 0.03 -28.80
C SER A 79 -6.46 -0.03 -28.87
N THR A 80 -5.79 0.28 -27.75
CA THR A 80 -4.34 0.16 -27.56
C THR A 80 -3.93 -1.24 -27.09
N ILE A 81 -4.88 -2.13 -26.86
CA ILE A 81 -4.64 -3.49 -26.37
C ILE A 81 -3.73 -4.27 -27.31
N ASN A 82 -2.67 -4.85 -26.76
CA ASN A 82 -1.84 -5.81 -27.47
C ASN A 82 -2.45 -7.20 -27.35
N LYS A 83 -2.90 -7.77 -28.47
CA LYS A 83 -3.59 -9.06 -28.49
C LYS A 83 -2.78 -10.16 -27.80
N GLY A 84 -1.48 -10.26 -28.07
CA GLY A 84 -0.63 -11.31 -27.50
C GLY A 84 -0.53 -11.20 -25.97
N ILE A 85 -0.25 -9.98 -25.47
CA ILE A 85 -0.17 -9.73 -24.03
C ILE A 85 -1.54 -9.97 -23.38
N GLN A 86 -2.63 -9.47 -23.98
CA GLN A 86 -3.97 -9.64 -23.45
C GLN A 86 -4.34 -11.11 -23.28
N THR A 87 -4.10 -11.93 -24.31
CA THR A 87 -4.41 -13.37 -24.24
C THR A 87 -3.62 -14.05 -23.13
N GLN A 88 -2.31 -13.79 -23.03
CA GLN A 88 -1.48 -14.36 -21.98
C GLN A 88 -1.92 -13.94 -20.58
N VAL A 89 -2.33 -12.67 -20.41
CA VAL A 89 -2.84 -12.14 -19.15
C VAL A 89 -4.17 -12.78 -18.76
N GLU A 90 -5.07 -12.98 -19.71
CA GLU A 90 -6.36 -13.67 -19.46
C GLU A 90 -6.16 -15.13 -19.10
N ASP A 91 -5.30 -15.86 -19.82
CA ASP A 91 -4.95 -17.25 -19.51
C ASP A 91 -4.34 -17.40 -18.12
N LEU A 92 -3.50 -16.43 -17.72
CA LEU A 92 -2.92 -16.39 -16.39
C LEU A 92 -3.97 -16.08 -15.33
N ALA A 93 -4.83 -15.10 -15.58
CA ALA A 93 -5.92 -14.73 -14.68
C ALA A 93 -6.88 -15.90 -14.43
N GLU A 94 -7.19 -16.67 -15.46
CA GLU A 94 -8.03 -17.85 -15.32
C GLU A 94 -7.37 -18.95 -14.47
N ARG A 95 -6.08 -19.21 -14.68
CA ARG A 95 -5.33 -20.18 -13.86
C ARG A 95 -5.35 -19.79 -12.37
N TRP A 96 -5.02 -18.53 -12.04
CA TRP A 96 -5.04 -18.04 -10.68
C TRP A 96 -6.46 -18.02 -10.09
N SER A 97 -7.47 -17.67 -10.88
CA SER A 97 -8.87 -17.72 -10.44
C SER A 97 -9.31 -19.12 -10.04
N ASN A 98 -8.89 -20.15 -10.77
CA ASN A 98 -9.16 -21.54 -10.42
C ASN A 98 -8.47 -21.96 -9.11
N GLU A 99 -7.26 -21.46 -8.86
CA GLU A 99 -6.55 -21.68 -7.58
C GLU A 99 -7.26 -20.98 -6.43
N PHE A 100 -7.56 -19.70 -6.58
CA PHE A 100 -8.25 -18.89 -5.57
C PHE A 100 -9.68 -19.38 -5.29
N GLY A 101 -10.33 -19.97 -6.28
CA GLY A 101 -11.67 -20.54 -6.14
C GLY A 101 -11.77 -21.64 -5.08
N ARG A 102 -10.66 -22.33 -4.77
CA ARG A 102 -10.58 -23.32 -3.69
C ARG A 102 -10.74 -22.70 -2.30
N SER A 103 -10.46 -21.39 -2.19
CA SER A 103 -10.60 -20.60 -0.96
C SER A 103 -11.79 -19.64 -1.01
N ASP A 104 -12.75 -19.86 -1.92
CA ASP A 104 -13.91 -18.96 -2.15
C ASP A 104 -13.53 -17.51 -2.51
N ILE A 105 -12.37 -17.28 -3.10
CA ILE A 105 -11.98 -16.00 -3.68
C ILE A 105 -12.30 -16.08 -5.17
N ARG A 106 -13.18 -15.20 -5.67
CA ARG A 106 -13.87 -15.41 -6.94
C ARG A 106 -13.51 -14.41 -8.03
N ASN A 107 -12.88 -13.29 -7.67
CA ASN A 107 -12.67 -12.22 -8.61
C ASN A 107 -11.20 -11.76 -8.60
N LEU A 108 -10.70 -11.48 -9.80
CA LEU A 108 -9.34 -11.04 -10.06
C LEU A 108 -9.36 -10.04 -11.21
N ALA A 109 -8.72 -8.90 -11.06
CA ALA A 109 -8.55 -7.91 -12.10
C ALA A 109 -7.08 -7.54 -12.29
N ILE A 110 -6.69 -7.34 -13.56
CA ILE A 110 -5.32 -7.02 -13.96
C ILE A 110 -5.34 -5.89 -14.99
N LEU A 111 -4.50 -4.88 -14.76
CA LEU A 111 -4.27 -3.77 -15.67
C LEU A 111 -2.78 -3.64 -15.98
N VAL A 112 -2.42 -3.59 -17.26
CA VAL A 112 -1.04 -3.41 -17.72
C VAL A 112 -0.93 -2.14 -18.56
N ILE A 113 -0.08 -1.21 -18.12
CA ILE A 113 0.19 0.06 -18.80
C ILE A 113 1.63 0.05 -19.32
N ASP A 114 1.82 0.31 -20.60
CA ASP A 114 3.12 0.60 -21.19
C ASP A 114 3.50 2.04 -20.86
N ILE A 115 4.49 2.21 -19.99
CA ILE A 115 4.88 3.52 -19.45
C ILE A 115 5.34 4.50 -20.52
N PRO A 116 6.25 4.14 -21.47
CA PRO A 116 6.69 5.06 -22.50
C PRO A 116 5.57 5.62 -23.37
N SER A 117 4.61 4.80 -23.77
CA SER A 117 3.48 5.24 -24.59
C SER A 117 2.32 5.79 -23.77
N ASN A 118 2.27 5.48 -22.47
CA ASN A 118 1.13 5.67 -21.54
C ASN A 118 -0.17 5.08 -22.08
N GLN A 119 -0.08 3.89 -22.65
CA GLN A 119 -1.19 3.15 -23.21
C GLN A 119 -1.44 1.87 -22.43
N VAL A 120 -2.71 1.51 -22.29
CA VAL A 120 -3.10 0.22 -21.72
C VAL A 120 -2.86 -0.85 -22.78
N VAL A 121 -2.04 -1.84 -22.44
CA VAL A 121 -1.70 -2.97 -23.33
C VAL A 121 -2.40 -4.27 -22.96
N ALA A 122 -2.91 -4.37 -21.70
CA ALA A 122 -3.82 -5.45 -21.29
C ALA A 122 -4.84 -4.95 -20.26
N TYR A 123 -6.07 -5.43 -20.36
CA TYR A 123 -7.23 -5.05 -19.56
C TYR A 123 -8.06 -6.29 -19.22
N CYS A 124 -7.81 -6.90 -18.08
CA CYS A 124 -8.61 -8.00 -17.55
C CYS A 124 -9.47 -7.44 -16.40
N GLY A 125 -10.71 -7.02 -16.71
CA GLY A 125 -11.61 -6.35 -15.76
C GLY A 125 -12.10 -7.27 -14.65
N ASN A 126 -12.16 -8.56 -14.91
CA ASN A 126 -12.47 -9.64 -13.99
C ASN A 126 -12.28 -10.99 -14.71
N VAL A 127 -12.60 -12.10 -14.05
CA VAL A 127 -12.55 -13.46 -14.58
C VAL A 127 -13.97 -14.02 -14.80
N HIS A 128 -14.09 -15.05 -15.65
CA HIS A 128 -15.34 -15.79 -15.92
C HIS A 128 -16.53 -14.89 -16.31
N PHE A 129 -16.33 -14.02 -17.30
CA PHE A 129 -17.34 -13.06 -17.79
C PHE A 129 -18.69 -13.71 -18.17
N ASP A 130 -18.67 -14.94 -18.66
CA ASP A 130 -19.84 -15.73 -19.04
C ASP A 130 -20.72 -16.17 -17.85
N ARG A 131 -20.15 -16.17 -16.62
CA ARG A 131 -20.86 -16.56 -15.40
C ARG A 131 -21.58 -15.38 -14.79
N LYS A 132 -22.88 -15.50 -14.52
CA LYS A 132 -23.69 -14.44 -13.87
C LYS A 132 -23.61 -14.42 -12.34
N GLN A 133 -22.95 -15.40 -11.75
CA GLN A 133 -22.83 -15.52 -10.28
C GLN A 133 -21.51 -14.94 -9.76
N GLY A 134 -21.45 -14.59 -8.48
CA GLY A 134 -20.22 -14.18 -7.81
C GLY A 134 -19.67 -12.81 -8.18
N GLY A 135 -20.48 -11.94 -8.82
CA GLY A 135 -20.03 -10.61 -9.24
C GLY A 135 -19.08 -10.60 -10.43
N ASN A 136 -19.01 -11.70 -11.19
CA ASN A 136 -18.08 -11.84 -12.31
C ASN A 136 -18.31 -10.85 -13.47
N GLN A 137 -19.50 -10.26 -13.56
CA GLN A 137 -19.79 -9.23 -14.58
C GLN A 137 -19.39 -7.82 -14.17
N VAL A 138 -18.89 -7.63 -12.95
CA VAL A 138 -18.37 -6.34 -12.49
C VAL A 138 -17.00 -6.08 -13.10
N ASP A 139 -16.84 -4.96 -13.78
CA ASP A 139 -15.51 -4.46 -14.17
C ASP A 139 -14.82 -3.88 -12.94
N VAL A 140 -13.97 -4.68 -12.30
CA VAL A 140 -13.28 -4.31 -11.06
C VAL A 140 -12.20 -3.26 -11.30
N ILE A 141 -11.67 -3.14 -12.53
CA ILE A 141 -10.71 -2.07 -12.86
C ILE A 141 -11.32 -0.68 -12.60
N GLN A 142 -12.64 -0.55 -12.81
CA GLN A 142 -13.35 0.71 -12.61
C GLN A 142 -14.08 0.80 -11.26
N ALA A 143 -14.22 -0.31 -10.55
CA ALA A 143 -14.94 -0.33 -9.29
C ALA A 143 -14.07 0.23 -8.14
N PRO A 144 -14.58 1.20 -7.35
CA PRO A 144 -13.88 1.66 -6.14
C PRO A 144 -13.74 0.53 -5.12
N ARG A 145 -12.53 0.35 -4.59
CA ARG A 145 -12.18 -0.67 -3.59
C ARG A 145 -11.30 -0.06 -2.52
N SER A 146 -11.40 -0.56 -1.28
CA SER A 146 -10.57 -0.09 -0.19
C SER A 146 -9.09 -0.25 -0.52
N THR A 147 -8.34 0.84 -0.40
CA THR A 147 -6.94 0.93 -0.83
C THR A 147 -5.96 0.15 0.03
N GLY A 148 -6.34 -0.18 1.27
CA GLY A 148 -5.38 -0.71 2.23
C GLY A 148 -4.14 0.19 2.31
N SER A 149 -2.96 -0.42 2.18
CA SER A 149 -1.66 0.26 2.26
C SER A 149 -1.10 0.76 0.92
N ILE A 150 -1.86 0.68 -0.18
CA ILE A 150 -1.34 1.00 -1.52
C ILE A 150 -1.03 2.50 -1.69
N LEU A 151 -1.55 3.37 -0.80
CA LEU A 151 -1.32 4.81 -0.83
C LEU A 151 -0.05 5.25 -0.10
N LYS A 152 0.59 4.41 0.71
CA LYS A 152 1.77 4.75 1.52
C LYS A 152 2.95 5.31 0.69
N PRO A 153 3.28 4.80 -0.50
CA PRO A 153 4.34 5.35 -1.32
C PRO A 153 4.12 6.81 -1.74
N PHE A 154 2.88 7.21 -1.96
CA PHE A 154 2.56 8.59 -2.31
C PHE A 154 2.78 9.55 -1.14
N LEU A 155 2.53 9.13 0.09
CA LEU A 155 2.83 9.91 1.30
C LEU A 155 4.34 10.03 1.50
N TYR A 156 5.06 8.93 1.40
CA TYR A 156 6.52 8.90 1.50
C TYR A 156 7.16 9.82 0.45
N TYR A 157 6.74 9.70 -0.81
CA TYR A 157 7.14 10.59 -1.90
C TYR A 157 6.92 12.07 -1.55
N ALA A 158 5.71 12.42 -1.11
CA ALA A 158 5.33 13.79 -0.83
C ALA A 158 6.17 14.41 0.30
N MET A 159 6.49 13.65 1.33
CA MET A 159 7.33 14.08 2.44
C MET A 159 8.80 14.25 2.03
N LEU A 160 9.33 13.34 1.19
CA LEU A 160 10.68 13.49 0.60
C LEU A 160 10.77 14.74 -0.26
N GLN A 161 9.78 14.96 -1.12
CA GLN A 161 9.73 16.11 -2.04
C GLN A 161 9.72 17.45 -1.29
N GLU A 162 9.06 17.52 -0.14
CA GLU A 162 9.05 18.73 0.68
C GLU A 162 10.28 18.91 1.56
N GLY A 163 11.05 17.85 1.76
CA GLY A 163 12.17 17.84 2.67
C GLY A 163 11.75 17.76 4.14
N SER A 164 10.61 17.13 4.43
CA SER A 164 10.18 16.79 5.80
C SER A 164 10.55 15.37 6.22
N LEU A 165 11.18 14.61 5.31
CA LEU A 165 11.65 13.25 5.53
C LEU A 165 12.95 13.01 4.77
N LEU A 166 13.86 12.24 5.35
CA LEU A 166 15.00 11.61 4.68
C LEU A 166 14.76 10.09 4.61
N PRO A 167 15.33 9.38 3.62
CA PRO A 167 15.09 7.94 3.43
C PRO A 167 15.33 7.08 4.66
N ASP A 168 16.43 7.32 5.38
CA ASP A 168 16.84 6.51 6.53
C ASP A 168 16.51 7.15 7.88
N MET A 169 15.72 8.24 7.86
CA MET A 169 15.26 8.91 9.07
C MET A 169 14.41 7.97 9.94
N LEU A 170 14.74 7.84 11.22
CA LEU A 170 13.99 7.02 12.16
C LEU A 170 12.57 7.55 12.36
N LEU A 171 11.61 6.67 12.22
CA LEU A 171 10.21 6.90 12.50
C LEU A 171 9.77 6.04 13.69
N PRO A 172 8.83 6.53 14.53
CA PRO A 172 8.31 5.74 15.64
C PRO A 172 7.54 4.52 15.17
N ASP A 173 7.80 3.39 15.78
CA ASP A 173 7.01 2.16 15.65
C ASP A 173 6.67 1.63 17.05
N VAL A 174 5.77 2.33 17.70
CA VAL A 174 5.33 2.09 19.09
C VAL A 174 3.81 2.18 19.16
N PRO A 175 3.16 1.55 20.15
CA PRO A 175 1.72 1.71 20.36
C PRO A 175 1.34 3.19 20.44
N VAL A 176 0.31 3.58 19.70
CA VAL A 176 -0.20 4.95 19.69
C VAL A 176 -1.72 4.96 19.85
N ASN A 177 -2.22 5.98 20.56
CA ASN A 177 -3.63 6.29 20.62
C ASN A 177 -3.83 7.76 20.26
N ILE A 178 -4.44 8.00 19.12
CA ILE A 178 -4.65 9.35 18.58
C ILE A 178 -6.15 9.62 18.60
N ASN A 179 -6.65 10.26 19.66
CA ASN A 179 -8.06 10.56 19.83
C ASN A 179 -8.99 9.34 19.71
N GLY A 180 -8.59 8.20 20.28
CA GLY A 180 -9.33 6.95 20.21
C GLY A 180 -9.01 6.07 18.98
N PHE A 181 -8.24 6.58 18.03
CA PHE A 181 -7.74 5.79 16.92
C PHE A 181 -6.44 5.07 17.34
N THR A 182 -6.49 3.73 17.42
CA THR A 182 -5.39 2.86 17.86
C THR A 182 -4.94 1.93 16.74
N PRO A 183 -4.18 2.45 15.76
CA PRO A 183 -3.67 1.61 14.68
C PRO A 183 -2.69 0.56 15.21
N GLN A 184 -2.64 -0.58 14.55
CA GLN A 184 -1.72 -1.69 14.87
C GLN A 184 -0.99 -2.13 13.61
N ASN A 185 0.25 -2.62 13.76
CA ASN A 185 0.94 -3.29 12.68
C ASN A 185 0.27 -4.64 12.38
N PHE A 186 0.44 -5.13 11.16
CA PHE A 186 -0.12 -6.42 10.76
C PHE A 186 0.42 -7.58 11.61
N SER A 187 1.70 -7.51 12.01
CA SER A 187 2.37 -8.48 12.89
C SER A 187 1.94 -8.38 14.35
N MET A 188 1.22 -7.33 14.75
CA MET A 188 0.91 -6.99 16.15
C MET A 188 2.15 -6.73 17.01
N GLN A 189 3.31 -6.52 16.39
CA GLN A 189 4.59 -6.24 17.05
C GLN A 189 5.05 -4.81 16.76
N PHE A 190 5.93 -4.30 17.62
CA PHE A 190 6.49 -2.96 17.56
C PHE A 190 8.01 -3.04 17.72
N GLU A 191 8.74 -2.19 17.03
CA GLU A 191 10.21 -2.19 17.02
C GLU A 191 10.82 -0.91 17.60
N GLY A 192 9.97 -0.04 18.17
CA GLY A 192 10.41 1.21 18.77
C GLY A 192 10.68 2.31 17.75
N ALA A 193 11.65 2.11 16.88
CA ALA A 193 11.99 3.03 15.80
C ALA A 193 12.52 2.26 14.59
N VAL A 194 12.14 2.69 13.40
CA VAL A 194 12.55 2.06 12.13
C VAL A 194 12.90 3.14 11.10
N PRO A 195 13.87 2.89 10.19
CA PRO A 195 14.13 3.77 9.06
C PRO A 195 12.90 3.95 8.17
N ALA A 196 12.68 5.13 7.66
CA ALA A 196 11.48 5.45 6.87
C ALA A 196 11.36 4.60 5.59
N SER A 197 12.49 4.33 4.91
CA SER A 197 12.55 3.46 3.73
C SER A 197 12.15 2.03 4.06
N GLU A 198 12.62 1.49 5.18
CA GLU A 198 12.29 0.17 5.67
C GLU A 198 10.82 0.08 6.13
N ALA A 199 10.33 1.09 6.84
CA ALA A 199 8.92 1.20 7.23
C ALA A 199 7.99 1.16 6.01
N LEU A 200 8.38 1.81 4.89
CA LEU A 200 7.65 1.75 3.63
C LEU A 200 7.73 0.36 3.00
N ALA A 201 8.92 -0.22 2.89
CA ALA A 201 9.14 -1.54 2.29
C ALA A 201 8.36 -2.63 3.02
N ARG A 202 8.38 -2.61 4.34
CA ARG A 202 7.63 -3.55 5.22
C ARG A 202 6.17 -3.17 5.41
N SER A 203 5.76 -2.04 4.87
CA SER A 203 4.37 -1.56 4.95
C SER A 203 3.85 -1.35 6.38
N LEU A 204 4.70 -0.92 7.32
CA LEU A 204 4.31 -0.71 8.70
C LEU A 204 3.20 0.35 8.81
N ASN A 205 2.26 0.12 9.70
CA ASN A 205 1.09 0.98 9.85
C ASN A 205 1.37 2.19 10.75
N ILE A 206 2.05 1.99 11.87
CA ILE A 206 2.32 3.04 12.83
C ILE A 206 3.19 4.15 12.23
N PRO A 207 4.35 3.85 11.59
CA PRO A 207 5.13 4.88 10.93
C PRO A 207 4.34 5.64 9.85
N ALA A 208 3.50 4.93 9.07
CA ALA A 208 2.67 5.57 8.05
C ALA A 208 1.62 6.52 8.63
N VAL A 209 0.97 6.15 9.73
CA VAL A 209 0.02 7.03 10.43
C VAL A 209 0.72 8.24 11.02
N THR A 210 1.90 8.06 11.62
CA THR A 210 2.70 9.16 12.16
C THR A 210 3.16 10.11 11.05
N MET A 211 3.61 9.56 9.92
CA MET A 211 3.93 10.37 8.74
C MET A 211 2.73 11.19 8.28
N LEU A 212 1.54 10.58 8.16
CA LEU A 212 0.33 11.30 7.75
C LEU A 212 -0.09 12.37 8.76
N GLN A 213 0.06 12.10 10.06
CA GLN A 213 -0.23 13.08 11.11
C GLN A 213 0.70 14.30 10.98
N ARG A 214 2.00 14.08 10.73
CA ARG A 214 2.99 15.16 10.54
C ARG A 214 2.78 15.92 9.24
N TYR A 215 2.51 15.22 8.15
CA TYR A 215 2.29 15.83 6.83
C TYR A 215 0.97 16.61 6.74
N GLY A 216 -0.05 16.13 7.45
CA GLY A 216 -1.40 16.69 7.48
C GLY A 216 -2.36 16.02 6.50
N VAL A 217 -3.46 15.49 7.04
CA VAL A 217 -4.50 14.79 6.26
C VAL A 217 -5.07 15.66 5.12
N PRO A 218 -5.42 16.95 5.32
CA PRO A 218 -5.96 17.78 4.23
C PRO A 218 -4.98 17.93 3.06
N LYS A 219 -3.70 18.07 3.35
CA LYS A 219 -2.65 18.25 2.36
C LYS A 219 -2.44 16.98 1.54
N PHE A 220 -2.36 15.83 2.21
CA PHE A 220 -2.24 14.54 1.53
C PHE A 220 -3.48 14.23 0.69
N HIS A 221 -4.67 14.50 1.22
CA HIS A 221 -5.93 14.36 0.48
C HIS A 221 -5.93 15.17 -0.82
N SER A 222 -5.54 16.45 -0.77
CA SER A 222 -5.42 17.30 -1.97
C SER A 222 -4.40 16.75 -2.97
N PHE A 223 -3.28 16.24 -2.48
CA PHE A 223 -2.27 15.61 -3.33
C PHE A 223 -2.80 14.35 -4.04
N LEU A 224 -3.54 13.48 -3.33
CA LEU A 224 -4.15 12.29 -3.94
C LEU A 224 -5.14 12.66 -5.05
N GLN A 225 -5.92 13.73 -4.88
CA GLN A 225 -6.80 14.23 -5.94
C GLN A 225 -6.00 14.77 -7.14
N GLN A 226 -4.91 15.49 -6.88
CA GLN A 226 -4.03 16.03 -7.92
C GLN A 226 -3.40 14.93 -8.78
N ILE A 227 -3.03 13.80 -8.19
CA ILE A 227 -2.49 12.65 -8.95
C ILE A 227 -3.55 11.77 -9.59
N GLY A 228 -4.82 12.17 -9.53
CA GLY A 228 -5.91 11.57 -10.29
C GLY A 228 -6.72 10.49 -9.56
N LEU A 229 -6.62 10.34 -8.24
CA LEU A 229 -7.48 9.41 -7.48
C LEU A 229 -8.87 10.05 -7.26
N LYS A 230 -9.71 9.96 -8.28
CA LYS A 230 -11.00 10.68 -8.37
C LYS A 230 -12.04 10.22 -7.36
N THR A 231 -11.96 8.98 -6.90
CA THR A 231 -12.91 8.40 -5.94
C THR A 231 -12.70 8.89 -4.52
N ILE A 232 -11.53 9.51 -4.22
CA ILE A 232 -11.25 10.15 -2.93
C ILE A 232 -11.84 11.57 -2.95
N ASN A 233 -13.16 11.67 -2.91
CA ASN A 233 -13.92 12.90 -3.15
C ASN A 233 -14.68 13.44 -1.95
N ARG A 234 -14.69 12.73 -0.82
CA ARG A 234 -15.26 13.23 0.45
C ARG A 234 -14.28 14.17 1.13
N SER A 235 -14.73 14.89 2.17
CA SER A 235 -13.86 15.80 2.91
C SER A 235 -12.68 15.05 3.56
N SER A 236 -11.54 15.72 3.71
CA SER A 236 -10.37 15.14 4.40
C SER A 236 -10.67 14.71 5.84
N SER A 237 -11.57 15.43 6.52
CA SER A 237 -12.03 15.11 7.88
C SER A 237 -12.84 13.80 7.94
N HIS A 238 -13.52 13.43 6.85
CA HIS A 238 -14.22 12.15 6.76
C HIS A 238 -13.27 10.95 6.81
N TYR A 239 -12.13 11.06 6.14
CA TYR A 239 -11.14 9.99 6.10
C TYR A 239 -10.25 9.98 7.35
N GLY A 240 -9.87 11.14 7.87
CA GLY A 240 -8.95 11.25 8.98
C GLY A 240 -7.65 10.48 8.73
N LEU A 241 -7.02 9.97 9.78
CA LEU A 241 -5.78 9.18 9.68
C LEU A 241 -5.99 7.79 9.06
N SER A 242 -7.23 7.29 9.01
CA SER A 242 -7.54 6.01 8.34
C SER A 242 -7.30 6.05 6.83
N LEU A 243 -7.19 7.24 6.23
CA LEU A 243 -6.88 7.47 4.81
C LEU A 243 -5.67 6.63 4.34
N ILE A 244 -4.61 6.54 5.17
CA ILE A 244 -3.37 5.83 4.81
C ILE A 244 -3.44 4.31 5.05
N LEU A 245 -4.48 3.82 5.71
CA LEU A 245 -4.67 2.41 6.07
C LEU A 245 -5.86 1.75 5.35
N GLY A 246 -6.45 2.42 4.34
CA GLY A 246 -7.57 1.89 3.57
C GLY A 246 -8.93 2.46 3.95
N GLY A 247 -8.99 3.57 4.71
CA GLY A 247 -10.22 4.34 4.94
C GLY A 247 -10.77 5.03 3.70
N ALA A 248 -10.04 5.00 2.59
CA ALA A 248 -10.48 5.50 1.29
C ALA A 248 -10.60 4.36 0.27
N GLU A 249 -11.39 4.59 -0.77
CA GLU A 249 -11.55 3.69 -1.90
C GLU A 249 -10.95 4.32 -3.16
N ALA A 250 -10.28 3.50 -3.97
CA ALA A 250 -9.77 3.89 -5.28
C ALA A 250 -10.05 2.81 -6.32
N THR A 251 -9.99 3.17 -7.60
CA THR A 251 -10.08 2.21 -8.70
C THR A 251 -8.70 1.64 -9.02
N LEU A 252 -8.66 0.40 -9.53
CA LEU A 252 -7.41 -0.19 -10.03
C LEU A 252 -6.82 0.65 -11.16
N TRP A 253 -7.68 1.26 -11.97
CA TRP A 253 -7.30 2.21 -13.01
C TRP A 253 -6.51 3.40 -12.46
N ASP A 254 -7.10 4.14 -11.53
CA ASP A 254 -6.50 5.37 -11.00
C ASP A 254 -5.18 5.09 -10.25
N VAL A 255 -5.17 4.03 -9.44
CA VAL A 255 -3.96 3.61 -8.71
C VAL A 255 -2.84 3.22 -9.67
N THR A 256 -3.10 2.31 -10.62
CA THR A 256 -2.06 1.85 -11.57
C THR A 256 -1.55 3.00 -12.44
N ASN A 257 -2.44 3.89 -12.87
CA ASN A 257 -2.05 5.09 -13.62
C ASN A 257 -1.17 6.03 -12.80
N ALA A 258 -1.47 6.26 -11.53
CA ALA A 258 -0.63 7.11 -10.66
C ALA A 258 0.79 6.54 -10.51
N TYR A 259 0.95 5.21 -10.38
CA TYR A 259 2.27 4.57 -10.38
C TYR A 259 2.95 4.65 -11.76
N ALA A 260 2.20 4.53 -12.85
CA ALA A 260 2.75 4.73 -14.20
C ALA A 260 3.26 6.17 -14.40
N MET A 261 2.55 7.17 -13.88
CA MET A 261 2.97 8.58 -13.90
C MET A 261 4.29 8.79 -13.14
N MET A 262 4.49 8.14 -12.00
CA MET A 262 5.78 8.15 -11.30
C MET A 262 6.89 7.59 -12.20
N GLY A 263 6.66 6.45 -12.86
CA GLY A 263 7.62 5.87 -13.80
C GLY A 263 7.93 6.80 -14.98
N ARG A 264 6.93 7.49 -15.52
CA ARG A 264 7.12 8.49 -16.60
C ARG A 264 7.96 9.68 -16.16
N SER A 265 7.75 10.16 -14.93
CA SER A 265 8.57 11.23 -14.36
C SER A 265 10.05 10.84 -14.29
N LEU A 266 10.37 9.60 -13.86
CA LEU A 266 11.74 9.10 -13.86
C LEU A 266 12.35 8.97 -15.25
N LEU A 267 11.56 8.62 -16.25
CA LEU A 267 11.98 8.56 -17.65
C LEU A 267 12.02 9.95 -18.31
N GLN A 268 11.68 11.01 -17.57
CA GLN A 268 11.59 12.41 -18.06
C GLN A 268 10.66 12.53 -19.29
N LEU A 269 9.59 11.74 -19.32
CA LEU A 269 8.59 11.75 -20.37
C LEU A 269 7.46 12.71 -20.03
N PRO A 270 6.91 13.48 -20.99
CA PRO A 270 5.78 14.35 -20.76
C PRO A 270 4.59 13.59 -20.18
N GLN A 271 3.95 14.14 -19.15
CA GLN A 271 2.73 13.53 -18.59
C GLN A 271 1.57 13.70 -19.57
N ARG A 272 0.75 12.66 -19.66
CA ARG A 272 -0.46 12.64 -20.49
C ARG A 272 -1.46 11.65 -19.88
N SER A 273 -2.72 11.80 -20.23
CA SER A 273 -3.76 10.87 -19.80
C SER A 273 -3.47 9.46 -20.33
N CYS A 274 -3.60 8.47 -19.47
CA CYS A 274 -3.52 7.06 -19.86
C CYS A 274 -4.66 6.74 -20.84
N SER A 275 -4.34 6.08 -21.95
CA SER A 275 -5.28 5.83 -23.04
C SER A 275 -5.56 4.33 -23.24
N LEU A 276 -6.84 4.04 -23.49
CA LEU A 276 -7.34 2.75 -24.01
C LEU A 276 -7.54 2.79 -25.52
N LEU A 277 -7.52 3.97 -26.12
CA LEU A 277 -7.74 4.18 -27.54
C LEU A 277 -6.49 4.68 -28.22
N LEU A 278 -6.27 4.23 -29.45
CA LEU A 278 -5.23 4.83 -30.27
C LEU A 278 -5.58 6.31 -30.53
N PRO A 279 -4.61 7.23 -30.35
CA PRO A 279 -4.88 8.64 -30.49
C PRO A 279 -5.26 8.99 -31.95
N THR A 280 -6.38 9.68 -32.09
CA THR A 280 -6.86 10.21 -33.39
C THR A 280 -6.44 11.66 -33.61
N SER A 281 -5.91 12.34 -32.57
CA SER A 281 -5.53 13.75 -32.58
C SER A 281 -4.30 13.98 -31.67
N ARG A 282 -3.84 15.22 -31.63
CA ARG A 282 -2.72 15.64 -30.75
C ARG A 282 -3.03 15.35 -29.28
N ILE A 283 -2.12 14.65 -28.61
CA ILE A 283 -2.25 14.31 -27.19
C ILE A 283 -2.02 15.59 -26.38
N THR A 284 -2.94 15.91 -25.48
CA THR A 284 -2.79 17.02 -24.55
C THR A 284 -1.83 16.59 -23.43
N GLU A 285 -0.75 17.34 -23.26
CA GLU A 285 0.17 17.18 -22.15
C GLU A 285 -0.42 17.83 -20.89
N SER A 286 -0.20 17.20 -19.76
CA SER A 286 -0.58 17.70 -18.43
C SER A 286 0.67 18.06 -17.62
N THR A 287 0.51 18.92 -16.62
CA THR A 287 1.57 19.20 -15.65
C THR A 287 1.95 17.92 -14.92
N ASP A 288 3.25 17.69 -14.74
CA ASP A 288 3.74 16.54 -13.97
C ASP A 288 3.59 16.84 -12.48
N PRO A 289 2.77 16.08 -11.74
CA PRO A 289 2.66 16.21 -10.30
C PRO A 289 3.86 15.58 -9.56
N PHE A 290 4.69 14.81 -10.25
CA PHE A 290 5.81 14.09 -9.69
C PHE A 290 7.16 14.69 -10.10
N GLN A 291 8.10 14.67 -9.16
CA GLN A 291 9.48 15.10 -9.39
C GLN A 291 10.40 13.86 -9.39
N PRO A 292 11.27 13.70 -10.38
CA PRO A 292 12.02 12.47 -10.58
C PRO A 292 12.91 12.07 -9.40
N GLY A 293 13.48 13.03 -8.67
CA GLY A 293 14.35 12.72 -7.53
C GLY A 293 13.62 12.02 -6.38
N ALA A 294 12.46 12.54 -5.95
CA ALA A 294 11.66 11.93 -4.88
C ALA A 294 11.04 10.60 -5.34
N VAL A 295 10.65 10.50 -6.62
CA VAL A 295 10.18 9.23 -7.19
C VAL A 295 11.29 8.19 -7.16
N TRP A 296 12.53 8.56 -7.53
CA TRP A 296 13.65 7.63 -7.51
C TRP A 296 13.89 7.08 -6.10
N GLN A 297 13.95 7.94 -5.08
CA GLN A 297 14.11 7.50 -3.68
C GLN A 297 12.93 6.62 -3.22
N THR A 298 11.71 6.92 -3.67
CA THR A 298 10.52 6.11 -3.35
C THR A 298 10.61 4.72 -3.99
N PHE A 299 10.99 4.63 -5.26
CA PHE A 299 11.15 3.34 -5.94
C PHE A 299 12.37 2.58 -5.43
N ASP A 300 13.41 3.28 -4.98
CA ASP A 300 14.57 2.67 -4.33
C ASP A 300 14.17 1.95 -3.05
N ALA A 301 13.31 2.54 -2.22
CA ALA A 301 12.73 1.87 -1.06
C ALA A 301 11.78 0.71 -1.47
N LEU A 302 10.98 0.88 -2.51
CA LEU A 302 10.01 -0.15 -2.94
C LEU A 302 10.64 -1.35 -3.64
N LYS A 303 11.84 -1.25 -4.21
CA LYS A 303 12.55 -2.41 -4.76
C LYS A 303 13.03 -3.36 -3.66
N GLU A 304 13.15 -2.88 -2.41
CA GLU A 304 13.60 -3.67 -1.26
C GLU A 304 12.47 -4.53 -0.63
N VAL A 305 11.23 -4.38 -1.08
CA VAL A 305 10.08 -5.17 -0.60
C VAL A 305 10.33 -6.66 -0.88
N ASN A 306 10.21 -7.50 0.15
CA ASN A 306 10.40 -8.94 0.01
C ASN A 306 9.38 -9.53 -0.95
N ARG A 307 9.86 -10.34 -1.89
CA ARG A 307 9.01 -11.06 -2.84
C ARG A 307 8.38 -12.30 -2.19
N PRO A 308 7.16 -12.64 -2.54
CA PRO A 308 6.57 -13.90 -2.12
C PRO A 308 7.43 -15.07 -2.62
N GLU A 309 7.68 -16.06 -1.76
CA GLU A 309 8.36 -17.33 -2.10
C GLU A 309 9.81 -17.24 -2.60
N GLU A 310 10.39 -16.04 -2.71
CA GLU A 310 11.75 -15.82 -3.24
C GLU A 310 12.64 -15.12 -2.21
N ILE A 311 13.15 -15.87 -1.23
CA ILE A 311 13.99 -15.33 -0.14
C ILE A 311 15.30 -14.73 -0.68
N ASP A 312 15.89 -15.34 -1.71
CA ASP A 312 17.21 -14.96 -2.26
C ASP A 312 17.16 -14.26 -3.62
N TRP A 313 16.02 -13.65 -3.99
CA TRP A 313 15.85 -13.03 -5.31
C TRP A 313 16.94 -11.98 -5.65
N LYS A 314 17.48 -11.29 -4.65
CA LYS A 314 18.53 -10.28 -4.82
C LYS A 314 19.86 -10.89 -5.32
N SER A 315 20.10 -12.16 -5.05
CA SER A 315 21.32 -12.87 -5.48
C SER A 315 21.20 -13.51 -6.86
N ILE A 316 20.02 -13.46 -7.49
CA ILE A 316 19.77 -14.04 -8.81
C ILE A 316 19.86 -12.93 -9.89
N PRO A 317 20.98 -12.81 -10.65
CA PRO A 317 21.19 -11.70 -11.58
C PRO A 317 20.18 -11.62 -12.73
N SER A 318 19.48 -12.73 -13.03
CA SER A 318 18.48 -12.79 -14.11
C SER A 318 17.12 -12.28 -13.70
N MET A 319 16.88 -12.01 -12.41
CA MET A 319 15.60 -11.50 -11.94
C MET A 319 15.47 -9.99 -12.17
N GLN A 320 14.37 -9.61 -12.80
CA GLN A 320 14.06 -8.21 -13.06
C GLN A 320 13.80 -7.45 -11.75
N THR A 321 14.43 -6.28 -11.59
CA THR A 321 14.13 -5.38 -10.48
C THR A 321 12.78 -4.71 -10.70
N ILE A 322 11.91 -4.74 -9.68
CA ILE A 322 10.55 -4.19 -9.70
C ILE A 322 10.34 -3.39 -8.42
N ALA A 323 9.97 -2.12 -8.54
CA ALA A 323 9.41 -1.38 -7.41
C ALA A 323 7.95 -1.81 -7.24
N TRP A 324 7.58 -2.34 -6.09
CA TRP A 324 6.22 -2.83 -5.92
C TRP A 324 5.66 -2.59 -4.53
N LYS A 325 4.34 -2.53 -4.44
CA LYS A 325 3.62 -2.31 -3.19
C LYS A 325 2.38 -3.16 -3.11
N THR A 326 2.13 -3.68 -1.92
CA THR A 326 0.91 -4.41 -1.59
C THR A 326 -0.07 -3.54 -0.80
N GLY A 327 -1.33 -3.86 -0.94
CA GLY A 327 -2.40 -3.38 -0.09
C GLY A 327 -3.27 -4.54 0.40
N THR A 328 -3.70 -4.49 1.64
CA THR A 328 -4.68 -5.41 2.22
C THR A 328 -5.68 -4.57 2.97
N SER A 329 -6.96 -4.66 2.63
CA SER A 329 -8.00 -3.91 3.32
C SER A 329 -8.38 -4.53 4.65
N TYR A 330 -8.93 -3.71 5.55
CA TYR A 330 -9.48 -4.21 6.82
C TYR A 330 -10.59 -5.24 6.56
N GLY A 331 -10.53 -6.34 7.30
CA GLY A 331 -11.46 -7.47 7.14
C GLY A 331 -11.17 -8.36 5.93
N PHE A 332 -9.97 -8.28 5.34
CA PHE A 332 -9.52 -9.15 4.25
C PHE A 332 -10.49 -9.17 3.06
N ARG A 333 -10.92 -8.00 2.57
CA ARG A 333 -11.87 -7.84 1.46
C ARG A 333 -11.19 -7.59 0.13
N ASP A 334 -10.08 -6.85 0.17
CA ASP A 334 -9.36 -6.39 -1.01
C ASP A 334 -7.87 -6.65 -0.82
N ALA A 335 -7.28 -7.36 -1.76
CA ALA A 335 -5.85 -7.59 -1.85
C ALA A 335 -5.31 -6.94 -3.13
N TRP A 336 -4.30 -6.09 -2.98
CA TRP A 336 -3.69 -5.33 -4.05
C TRP A 336 -2.22 -5.68 -4.22
N ALA A 337 -1.74 -5.62 -5.44
CA ALA A 337 -0.33 -5.50 -5.75
C ALA A 337 -0.17 -4.57 -6.96
N VAL A 338 0.72 -3.58 -6.84
CA VAL A 338 1.10 -2.72 -7.97
C VAL A 338 2.61 -2.73 -8.10
N GLY A 339 3.10 -2.96 -9.30
CA GLY A 339 4.52 -3.02 -9.60
C GLY A 339 4.89 -2.13 -10.78
N VAL A 340 6.11 -1.61 -10.77
CA VAL A 340 6.63 -0.70 -11.79
C VAL A 340 8.04 -1.11 -12.20
N THR A 341 8.26 -1.13 -13.49
CA THR A 341 9.57 -1.19 -14.15
C THR A 341 9.69 0.01 -15.10
N PRO A 342 10.84 0.30 -15.70
CA PRO A 342 10.92 1.36 -16.71
C PRO A 342 9.97 1.16 -17.90
N ARG A 343 9.53 -0.07 -18.16
CA ARG A 343 8.67 -0.35 -19.30
C ARG A 343 7.20 -0.45 -18.94
N TYR A 344 6.86 -1.10 -17.82
CA TYR A 344 5.47 -1.42 -17.50
C TYR A 344 5.09 -1.02 -16.07
N ALA A 345 3.86 -0.55 -15.92
CA ALA A 345 3.16 -0.52 -14.66
C ALA A 345 2.06 -1.58 -14.70
N VAL A 346 2.04 -2.43 -13.69
CA VAL A 346 1.08 -3.54 -13.56
C VAL A 346 0.32 -3.37 -12.26
N GLY A 347 -1.00 -3.35 -12.35
CA GLY A 347 -1.88 -3.36 -11.19
C GLY A 347 -2.68 -4.68 -11.14
N VAL A 348 -2.73 -5.28 -9.96
CA VAL A 348 -3.50 -6.49 -9.67
C VAL A 348 -4.40 -6.25 -8.47
N TRP A 349 -5.66 -6.64 -8.57
CA TRP A 349 -6.60 -6.71 -7.47
C TRP A 349 -7.20 -8.11 -7.38
N VAL A 350 -7.29 -8.66 -6.18
CA VAL A 350 -7.88 -9.97 -5.88
C VAL A 350 -8.88 -9.80 -4.73
N GLY A 351 -10.04 -10.45 -4.83
CA GLY A 351 -11.06 -10.38 -3.78
C GLY A 351 -12.40 -10.92 -4.20
N ASN A 352 -13.45 -10.51 -3.51
CA ASN A 352 -14.82 -10.77 -3.90
C ASN A 352 -15.52 -9.46 -4.28
N ALA A 353 -16.06 -9.38 -5.51
CA ALA A 353 -16.75 -8.19 -6.00
C ALA A 353 -17.96 -7.82 -5.12
N THR A 354 -18.52 -8.77 -4.39
CA THR A 354 -19.57 -8.58 -3.39
C THR A 354 -19.11 -7.87 -2.12
N GLY A 355 -17.80 -7.71 -1.90
CA GLY A 355 -17.20 -7.15 -0.69
C GLY A 355 -17.09 -8.16 0.47
N GLU A 356 -17.32 -9.45 0.21
CA GLU A 356 -17.10 -10.51 1.20
C GLU A 356 -15.61 -10.68 1.49
N GLY A 357 -15.21 -10.55 2.76
CA GLY A 357 -13.85 -10.81 3.20
C GLY A 357 -13.57 -12.30 3.38
N LYS A 358 -12.33 -12.71 3.11
CA LYS A 358 -11.88 -14.09 3.31
C LYS A 358 -10.58 -14.11 4.11
N PRO A 359 -10.48 -14.91 5.18
CA PRO A 359 -9.21 -15.13 5.86
C PRO A 359 -8.13 -15.56 4.87
N GLY A 360 -6.93 -14.97 4.97
CA GLY A 360 -5.83 -15.26 4.04
C GLY A 360 -5.83 -14.43 2.75
N LEU A 361 -6.83 -13.60 2.49
CA LEU A 361 -6.81 -12.64 1.38
C LEU A 361 -5.88 -11.47 1.70
N VAL A 362 -4.58 -11.72 1.58
CA VAL A 362 -3.49 -10.79 1.88
C VAL A 362 -2.77 -10.42 0.59
N GLY A 363 -2.54 -9.13 0.35
CA GLY A 363 -1.93 -8.64 -0.89
C GLY A 363 -0.63 -9.34 -1.28
N ALA A 364 0.27 -9.59 -0.31
CA ALA A 364 1.53 -10.26 -0.56
C ALA A 364 1.37 -11.73 -0.96
N GLN A 365 0.36 -12.42 -0.42
CA GLN A 365 0.16 -13.86 -0.63
C GLN A 365 -0.77 -14.18 -1.80
N THR A 366 -1.58 -13.22 -2.25
CA THR A 366 -2.56 -13.44 -3.32
C THR A 366 -2.27 -12.58 -4.56
N ALA A 367 -2.35 -11.26 -4.45
CA ALA A 367 -2.09 -10.37 -5.58
C ALA A 367 -0.61 -10.28 -5.99
N GLY A 368 0.31 -10.46 -5.03
CA GLY A 368 1.76 -10.43 -5.27
C GLY A 368 2.23 -11.50 -6.26
N PRO A 369 1.97 -12.80 -6.02
CA PRO A 369 2.35 -13.87 -6.96
C PRO A 369 1.81 -13.64 -8.37
N VAL A 370 0.55 -13.22 -8.50
CA VAL A 370 -0.05 -12.86 -9.80
C VAL A 370 0.72 -11.72 -10.47
N LEU A 371 1.11 -10.68 -9.71
CA LEU A 371 1.89 -9.56 -10.23
C LEU A 371 3.22 -10.02 -10.81
N PHE A 372 3.97 -10.86 -10.11
CA PHE A 372 5.26 -11.36 -10.57
C PHE A 372 5.12 -12.26 -11.79
N ASP A 373 4.11 -13.12 -11.83
CA ASP A 373 3.83 -13.95 -13.00
C ASP A 373 3.50 -13.09 -14.24
N ILE A 374 2.77 -11.97 -14.07
CA ILE A 374 2.55 -11.02 -15.17
C ILE A 374 3.88 -10.41 -15.63
N PHE A 375 4.75 -9.98 -14.71
CA PHE A 375 6.05 -9.43 -15.11
C PHE A 375 6.95 -10.47 -15.82
N ASN A 376 6.82 -11.74 -15.47
CA ASN A 376 7.53 -12.83 -16.16
C ASN A 376 7.03 -13.07 -17.60
N LEU A 377 5.76 -12.72 -17.90
CA LEU A 377 5.22 -12.77 -19.26
C LEU A 377 5.64 -11.56 -20.11
N LEU A 378 5.94 -10.43 -19.45
CA LEU A 378 6.27 -9.18 -20.14
C LEU A 378 7.76 -9.11 -20.49
N PRO A 379 8.11 -8.42 -21.58
CA PRO A 379 9.51 -8.14 -21.89
C PRO A 379 10.24 -7.47 -20.73
N SER A 380 11.39 -8.00 -20.33
CA SER A 380 12.21 -7.42 -19.29
C SER A 380 12.82 -6.08 -19.70
N SER A 381 13.13 -5.23 -18.73
CA SER A 381 13.82 -3.96 -18.92
C SER A 381 14.94 -3.79 -17.88
N SER A 382 15.96 -3.00 -18.20
CA SER A 382 16.93 -2.53 -17.20
C SER A 382 16.22 -1.69 -16.13
N TRP A 383 16.85 -1.56 -14.95
CA TRP A 383 16.30 -0.68 -13.90
C TRP A 383 16.38 0.80 -14.29
N PHE A 384 15.62 1.64 -13.62
CA PHE A 384 15.68 3.09 -13.78
C PHE A 384 17.08 3.64 -13.47
N THR A 385 17.53 4.58 -14.28
CA THR A 385 18.77 5.32 -14.02
C THR A 385 18.49 6.42 -13.00
N ARG A 386 19.38 6.57 -12.01
CA ARG A 386 19.27 7.69 -11.06
C ARG A 386 19.34 9.02 -11.79
N PRO A 387 18.40 9.94 -11.58
CA PRO A 387 18.43 11.25 -12.23
C PRO A 387 19.70 12.03 -11.85
N ALA A 388 20.42 12.52 -12.86
CA ALA A 388 21.66 13.27 -12.66
C ALA A 388 21.38 14.73 -12.25
N GLY A 389 22.24 15.30 -11.40
CA GLY A 389 22.21 16.73 -11.06
C GLY A 389 21.05 17.17 -10.15
N ILE A 390 20.26 16.23 -9.62
CA ILE A 390 19.11 16.54 -8.75
C ILE A 390 19.47 16.45 -7.27
N PHE A 391 20.40 15.58 -6.93
CA PHE A 391 20.77 15.31 -5.55
C PHE A 391 21.98 16.14 -5.10
N VAL A 392 22.01 16.43 -3.81
CA VAL A 392 23.12 17.09 -3.11
C VAL A 392 23.62 16.18 -2.00
N GLU A 393 24.89 16.30 -1.65
CA GLU A 393 25.47 15.58 -0.51
C GLU A 393 25.03 16.23 0.79
N ALA A 394 24.66 15.40 1.77
CA ALA A 394 24.33 15.80 3.13
C ALA A 394 24.99 14.88 4.14
N GLU A 395 25.57 15.47 5.20
CA GLU A 395 25.99 14.69 6.35
C GLU A 395 24.77 14.31 7.20
N VAL A 396 24.58 13.01 7.40
CA VAL A 396 23.51 12.46 8.22
C VAL A 396 24.08 11.68 9.40
N CYS A 397 23.33 11.66 10.48
CA CYS A 397 23.64 10.82 11.63
C CYS A 397 23.47 9.35 11.25
N ARG A 398 24.52 8.53 11.40
CA ARG A 398 24.48 7.10 11.06
C ARG A 398 23.41 6.31 11.82
N LYS A 399 23.16 6.67 13.10
CA LYS A 399 22.22 5.94 13.96
C LYS A 399 20.76 6.33 13.74
N SER A 400 20.50 7.57 13.34
CA SER A 400 19.12 8.06 13.24
C SER A 400 18.66 8.42 11.83
N GLY A 401 19.56 8.49 10.85
CA GLY A 401 19.24 8.92 9.49
C GLY A 401 18.81 10.38 9.35
N HIS A 402 18.77 11.16 10.44
CA HIS A 402 18.51 12.61 10.42
C HIS A 402 19.75 13.36 9.92
N LEU A 403 19.59 14.63 9.53
CA LEU A 403 20.75 15.48 9.33
C LEU A 403 21.63 15.49 10.58
N LYS A 404 22.95 15.61 10.36
CA LYS A 404 23.92 15.68 11.46
C LYS A 404 23.53 16.72 12.49
N GLY A 405 23.33 16.29 13.73
CA GLY A 405 23.15 17.15 14.90
C GLY A 405 24.49 17.55 15.52
N ARG A 406 24.44 18.54 16.42
CA ARG A 406 25.63 19.10 17.10
C ARG A 406 26.50 18.04 17.77
N PHE A 407 25.89 16.99 18.29
CA PHE A 407 26.58 15.99 19.12
C PHE A 407 26.67 14.61 18.41
N CYS A 408 26.35 14.51 17.10
CA CYS A 408 26.56 13.27 16.37
C CYS A 408 28.04 12.98 16.22
N ASP A 409 28.47 11.83 16.72
CA ASP A 409 29.84 11.31 16.67
C ASP A 409 30.15 10.51 15.42
N GLU A 410 29.14 9.81 14.89
CA GLU A 410 29.23 9.00 13.67
C GLU A 410 28.27 9.54 12.62
N THR A 411 28.81 9.85 11.44
CA THR A 411 28.05 10.40 10.32
C THR A 411 28.37 9.67 9.03
N ASP A 412 27.38 9.62 8.13
CA ASP A 412 27.52 9.15 6.76
C ASP A 412 27.16 10.30 5.79
N THR A 413 27.71 10.25 4.59
CA THR A 413 27.34 11.18 3.53
C THR A 413 26.31 10.51 2.63
N LEU A 414 25.12 11.08 2.56
CA LEU A 414 24.03 10.61 1.72
C LEU A 414 23.68 11.61 0.62
N LEU A 415 23.22 11.09 -0.50
CA LEU A 415 22.62 11.89 -1.57
C LEU A 415 21.14 12.13 -1.27
N VAL A 416 20.80 13.37 -0.96
CA VAL A 416 19.45 13.80 -0.63
C VAL A 416 18.93 14.82 -1.63
N LEU A 417 17.62 15.02 -1.68
CA LEU A 417 17.05 16.14 -2.43
C LEU A 417 17.47 17.47 -1.76
N PRO A 418 17.64 18.58 -2.52
CA PRO A 418 17.95 19.89 -1.93
C PRO A 418 16.97 20.31 -0.83
N ALA A 419 15.69 19.95 -0.97
CA ALA A 419 14.67 20.16 0.05
C ALA A 419 15.01 19.42 1.37
N GLY A 420 15.63 18.25 1.30
CA GLY A 420 16.02 17.44 2.45
C GLY A 420 17.04 18.11 3.37
N LEU A 421 17.80 19.12 2.88
CA LEU A 421 18.68 19.92 3.72
C LEU A 421 17.93 20.78 4.77
N ARG A 422 16.60 20.89 4.66
CA ARG A 422 15.74 21.58 5.62
C ARG A 422 15.14 20.65 6.67
N THR A 423 15.40 19.35 6.55
CA THR A 423 14.93 18.35 7.54
C THR A 423 15.57 18.62 8.91
N GLU A 424 14.93 18.16 9.97
CA GLU A 424 15.42 18.31 11.32
C GLU A 424 16.79 17.65 11.52
N ALA A 425 17.68 18.33 12.25
CA ALA A 425 18.93 17.73 12.71
C ALA A 425 18.64 16.67 13.77
N CYS A 426 19.53 15.70 13.90
CA CYS A 426 19.39 14.58 14.83
C CYS A 426 19.12 15.08 16.27
N PRO A 427 17.95 14.76 16.85
CA PRO A 427 17.60 15.15 18.20
C PRO A 427 18.04 14.13 19.26
N TYR A 428 18.59 12.98 18.83
CA TYR A 428 18.81 11.83 19.70
C TYR A 428 20.23 11.73 20.28
N HIS A 429 21.17 12.56 19.84
CA HIS A 429 22.52 12.61 20.43
C HIS A 429 22.63 13.74 21.45
N HIS A 430 23.01 13.39 22.65
CA HIS A 430 23.20 14.31 23.76
C HIS A 430 24.64 14.20 24.29
N LEU A 431 25.20 15.33 24.68
CA LEU A 431 26.50 15.32 25.38
C LEU A 431 26.25 14.97 26.84
N VAL A 432 26.81 13.86 27.31
CA VAL A 432 26.67 13.38 28.67
C VAL A 432 28.01 13.38 29.37
N THR A 433 28.03 13.74 30.67
CA THR A 433 29.20 13.65 31.50
C THR A 433 29.16 12.34 32.29
N LEU A 434 30.20 11.54 32.13
CA LEU A 434 30.33 10.21 32.71
C LEU A 434 31.48 10.13 33.69
N SER A 435 31.40 9.15 34.60
CA SER A 435 32.54 8.69 35.39
C SER A 435 33.66 8.16 34.48
N ALA A 436 34.90 8.12 34.97
CA ALA A 436 36.05 7.65 34.19
C ALA A 436 35.89 6.23 33.63
N ASN A 437 35.10 5.36 34.26
CA ASN A 437 34.77 4.00 33.82
C ASN A 437 33.49 3.90 32.98
N GLU A 438 32.89 5.04 32.62
CA GLU A 438 31.63 5.15 31.82
C GLU A 438 30.40 4.45 32.45
N SER A 439 30.46 4.04 33.72
CA SER A 439 29.37 3.25 34.34
C SER A 439 28.27 4.12 34.93
N GLN A 440 28.52 5.41 35.19
CA GLN A 440 27.58 6.33 35.80
C GLN A 440 27.65 7.72 35.17
N ARG A 441 26.51 8.40 35.11
CA ARG A 441 26.44 9.82 34.76
C ARG A 441 26.77 10.68 35.96
N ILE A 442 27.45 11.80 35.71
CA ILE A 442 27.84 12.77 36.74
C ILE A 442 27.23 14.11 36.35
N TYR A 443 26.49 14.72 37.27
CA TYR A 443 25.93 16.05 37.05
C TYR A 443 27.00 17.14 37.31
N GLU A 444 26.83 18.33 36.73
CA GLU A 444 27.85 19.40 36.78
C GLU A 444 28.26 19.80 38.19
N ASN A 445 27.35 19.73 39.17
CA ASN A 445 27.65 20.04 40.59
C ASN A 445 28.62 19.05 41.24
N CYS A 446 28.75 17.83 40.73
CA CYS A 446 29.69 16.82 41.24
C CYS A 446 30.92 16.62 40.34
N ALA A 447 31.01 17.29 39.20
CA ALA A 447 32.08 17.10 38.21
C ALA A 447 33.47 17.53 38.73
N ASN A 448 33.53 18.33 39.76
CA ASN A 448 34.79 18.83 40.33
C ASN A 448 35.43 17.88 41.36
N THR A 449 34.78 16.78 41.68
CA THR A 449 35.25 15.83 42.72
C THR A 449 35.99 14.62 42.19
N GLU A 450 35.82 14.31 40.88
CA GLU A 450 36.41 13.13 40.23
C GLU A 450 36.74 13.40 38.76
N PRO A 451 37.64 12.59 38.14
CA PRO A 451 37.87 12.64 36.72
C PRO A 451 36.58 12.28 35.94
N THR A 452 36.15 13.14 35.05
CA THR A 452 34.95 12.97 34.23
C THR A 452 35.31 12.92 32.77
N LEU A 453 34.51 12.18 31.99
CA LEU A 453 34.59 12.09 30.54
C LEU A 453 33.30 12.66 29.92
N ARG A 454 33.42 13.59 28.98
CA ARG A 454 32.29 14.05 28.18
C ARG A 454 32.22 13.25 26.90
N LYS A 455 31.07 12.64 26.67
CA LYS A 455 30.86 11.74 25.50
C LYS A 455 29.51 12.01 24.86
N SER A 456 29.47 11.89 23.56
CA SER A 456 28.21 11.83 22.84
C SER A 456 27.48 10.51 23.13
N TRP A 457 26.19 10.58 23.35
CA TRP A 457 25.37 9.41 23.62
C TRP A 457 24.07 9.45 22.82
N PHE A 458 23.77 8.35 22.14
CA PHE A 458 22.53 8.19 21.39
C PHE A 458 21.42 7.67 22.30
N THR A 459 20.34 8.43 22.43
CA THR A 459 19.19 8.09 23.28
C THR A 459 17.89 8.27 22.53
N LEU A 460 17.03 7.27 22.57
CA LEU A 460 15.68 7.36 22.05
C LEU A 460 14.69 7.76 23.17
N PRO A 461 13.51 8.31 22.82
CA PRO A 461 12.44 8.49 23.79
C PRO A 461 12.14 7.19 24.55
N PRO A 462 11.78 7.20 25.84
CA PRO A 462 11.66 5.99 26.65
C PRO A 462 10.79 4.90 26.05
N VAL A 463 9.63 5.26 25.45
CA VAL A 463 8.74 4.30 24.78
C VAL A 463 9.42 3.67 23.56
N TRP A 464 10.15 4.47 22.76
CA TRP A 464 10.86 3.95 21.60
C TRP A 464 12.00 3.04 22.03
N GLU A 465 12.78 3.48 23.03
CA GLU A 465 13.89 2.73 23.61
C GLU A 465 13.46 1.36 24.11
N TRP A 466 12.29 1.29 24.80
CA TRP A 466 11.75 0.04 25.33
C TRP A 466 11.60 -1.04 24.27
N TYR A 467 11.00 -0.72 23.14
CA TYR A 467 10.82 -1.67 22.03
C TYR A 467 12.11 -1.82 21.21
N TYR A 468 12.85 -0.72 20.97
CA TYR A 468 14.02 -0.69 20.11
C TYR A 468 15.14 -1.63 20.60
N LYS A 469 15.46 -1.61 21.87
CA LYS A 469 16.50 -2.44 22.47
C LYS A 469 16.23 -3.95 22.38
N GLN A 470 14.97 -4.37 22.16
CA GLN A 470 14.62 -5.77 22.01
C GLN A 470 15.06 -6.32 20.64
N HIS A 471 15.18 -5.45 19.65
CA HIS A 471 15.57 -5.77 18.29
C HIS A 471 17.01 -5.33 17.95
N HIS A 472 17.59 -4.47 18.80
CA HIS A 472 18.91 -3.86 18.63
C HIS A 472 19.80 -4.12 19.84
N PRO A 473 20.43 -5.29 19.95
CA PRO A 473 21.29 -5.65 21.09
C PRO A 473 22.53 -4.76 21.22
N GLU A 474 22.92 -4.06 20.14
CA GLU A 474 24.00 -3.07 20.14
C GLU A 474 23.62 -1.74 20.80
N TYR A 475 22.33 -1.48 21.02
CA TYR A 475 21.85 -0.26 21.65
C TYR A 475 22.27 -0.19 23.13
N LYS A 476 22.91 0.92 23.51
CA LYS A 476 23.37 1.16 24.87
C LYS A 476 22.48 2.21 25.54
N PRO A 477 21.65 1.83 26.52
CA PRO A 477 20.88 2.79 27.31
C PRO A 477 21.80 3.72 28.08
N LEU A 478 21.28 4.89 28.48
CA LEU A 478 22.02 5.82 29.29
C LEU A 478 22.41 5.17 30.65
N PRO A 479 23.68 5.29 31.11
CA PRO A 479 24.06 4.86 32.45
C PRO A 479 23.25 5.59 33.52
N PRO A 480 23.02 4.97 34.69
CA PRO A 480 22.34 5.64 35.79
C PRO A 480 23.20 6.82 36.34
N PHE A 481 22.56 7.75 37.02
CA PHE A 481 23.28 8.78 37.70
C PHE A 481 24.04 8.23 38.93
N LYS A 482 25.18 8.83 39.23
CA LYS A 482 25.89 8.57 40.48
C LYS A 482 25.04 9.05 41.65
N ALA A 483 24.87 8.19 42.67
CA ALA A 483 24.08 8.50 43.86
C ALA A 483 24.52 9.83 44.48
N GLY A 484 23.59 10.75 44.73
CA GLY A 484 23.81 12.08 45.30
C GLY A 484 24.31 13.13 44.29
N CYS A 485 24.47 12.81 43.02
CA CYS A 485 25.03 13.68 42.00
C CYS A 485 24.10 13.93 40.79
N GLY A 486 22.81 14.07 40.97
CA GLY A 486 21.91 14.40 39.87
C GLY A 486 20.55 14.87 40.33
N GLU A 487 20.02 15.89 39.69
CA GLU A 487 18.60 16.06 39.51
C GLU A 487 18.29 15.53 38.10
N ASP A 488 17.48 14.50 38.05
CA ASP A 488 17.16 13.88 36.76
C ASP A 488 16.11 14.75 36.03
N THR A 489 16.57 15.61 35.14
CA THR A 489 15.67 16.30 34.19
C THR A 489 15.19 15.36 33.09
N PHE A 490 15.77 14.15 32.97
CA PHE A 490 15.40 13.12 32.07
C PHE A 490 14.32 12.24 32.74
N GLN A 491 13.08 12.30 32.27
CA GLN A 491 12.03 11.46 32.81
C GLN A 491 12.29 10.00 32.40
N PRO A 492 12.61 9.10 33.36
CA PRO A 492 12.91 7.70 33.05
C PRO A 492 11.66 6.91 32.65
N MET A 493 10.47 7.51 32.78
CA MET A 493 9.17 6.91 32.55
C MET A 493 8.35 7.71 31.56
N GLN A 494 7.52 7.00 30.80
CA GLN A 494 6.51 7.62 29.93
C GLN A 494 5.27 6.71 29.85
N PHE A 495 4.06 7.31 29.98
CA PHE A 495 2.85 6.57 29.73
C PHE A 495 2.74 6.20 28.24
N ILE A 496 2.54 4.91 27.98
CA ILE A 496 2.13 4.39 26.66
C ILE A 496 0.64 4.61 26.52
N TYR A 497 -0.13 4.27 27.59
CA TYR A 497 -1.57 4.46 27.63
C TYR A 497 -2.05 4.64 29.08
N PRO A 498 -2.98 5.55 29.36
CA PRO A 498 -3.60 6.52 28.45
C PRO A 498 -2.70 7.75 28.20
N PRO A 499 -2.81 8.38 27.03
CA PRO A 499 -2.17 9.66 26.80
C PRO A 499 -2.89 10.76 27.59
N MET A 500 -2.20 11.89 27.78
CA MET A 500 -2.73 13.03 28.51
C MET A 500 -4.05 13.54 27.91
N ASN A 501 -5.05 13.76 28.77
CA ASN A 501 -6.41 14.21 28.40
C ASN A 501 -7.20 13.26 27.48
N ALA A 502 -6.83 11.98 27.42
CA ALA A 502 -7.60 10.99 26.68
C ALA A 502 -9.06 10.90 27.15
N ARG A 503 -9.99 10.74 26.22
CA ARG A 503 -11.37 10.36 26.50
C ARG A 503 -11.55 8.88 26.24
N ILE A 504 -11.97 8.14 27.25
CA ILE A 504 -11.96 6.67 27.23
C ILE A 504 -13.37 6.18 27.47
N LYS A 505 -13.87 5.34 26.57
CA LYS A 505 -15.11 4.63 26.73
C LYS A 505 -14.80 3.19 27.13
N LEU A 506 -15.22 2.79 28.33
CA LEU A 506 -15.02 1.43 28.78
C LEU A 506 -15.98 0.48 28.06
N PRO A 507 -15.50 -0.66 27.52
CA PRO A 507 -16.37 -1.67 26.93
C PRO A 507 -17.30 -2.22 28.04
N LYS A 508 -18.53 -2.59 27.69
CA LYS A 508 -19.39 -3.37 28.58
C LYS A 508 -19.07 -4.85 28.43
N GLN A 509 -18.96 -5.55 29.53
CA GLN A 509 -18.83 -7.00 29.51
C GLN A 509 -20.15 -7.68 29.15
N LEU A 510 -20.13 -8.96 28.82
CA LEU A 510 -21.32 -9.72 28.43
C LEU A 510 -22.37 -9.80 29.56
N ASP A 511 -21.96 -9.65 30.82
CA ASP A 511 -22.82 -9.61 32.01
C ASP A 511 -23.38 -8.21 32.31
N GLY A 512 -23.08 -7.21 31.47
CA GLY A 512 -23.50 -5.82 31.63
C GLY A 512 -22.64 -4.97 32.56
N SER A 513 -21.62 -5.57 33.20
CA SER A 513 -20.65 -4.83 34.04
C SER A 513 -19.73 -3.96 33.20
N LYS A 514 -19.12 -2.91 33.81
CA LYS A 514 -18.10 -2.09 33.16
C LYS A 514 -16.83 -2.93 32.92
N GLY A 515 -16.26 -2.79 31.75
CA GLY A 515 -14.99 -3.41 31.42
C GLY A 515 -13.80 -2.74 32.12
N PHE A 516 -12.62 -3.30 31.90
CA PHE A 516 -11.39 -2.81 32.48
C PHE A 516 -10.69 -1.85 31.50
N LEU A 517 -10.05 -0.83 32.07
CA LEU A 517 -9.05 0.00 31.41
C LEU A 517 -7.68 -0.60 31.65
N THR A 518 -7.02 -1.06 30.62
CA THR A 518 -5.63 -1.45 30.72
C THR A 518 -4.75 -0.25 30.51
N VAL A 519 -3.92 0.09 31.50
CA VAL A 519 -2.94 1.18 31.44
C VAL A 519 -1.54 0.61 31.31
N GLU A 520 -0.68 1.31 30.61
CA GLU A 520 0.66 0.84 30.25
C GLU A 520 1.67 1.99 30.29
N LEU A 521 2.88 1.70 30.79
CA LEU A 521 3.96 2.66 30.94
C LEU A 521 5.27 2.01 30.48
N ALA A 522 6.11 2.78 29.80
CA ALA A 522 7.49 2.43 29.51
C ALA A 522 8.41 3.01 30.59
N HIS A 523 9.39 2.22 31.00
CA HIS A 523 10.48 2.61 31.87
C HIS A 523 11.82 2.28 31.21
N ASN A 524 12.80 3.18 31.25
CA ASN A 524 14.12 2.95 30.66
C ASN A 524 15.00 1.97 31.44
N ASN A 525 14.68 1.73 32.73
CA ASN A 525 15.30 0.69 33.55
C ASN A 525 14.38 -0.55 33.55
N PRO A 526 14.79 -1.69 32.95
CA PRO A 526 13.95 -2.89 32.86
C PRO A 526 13.67 -3.54 34.21
N ASN A 527 14.49 -3.29 35.23
CA ASN A 527 14.34 -3.86 36.56
C ASN A 527 13.64 -2.90 37.55
N ALA A 528 13.15 -1.77 37.07
CA ALA A 528 12.48 -0.81 37.93
C ALA A 528 11.18 -1.40 38.50
N THR A 529 10.90 -1.05 39.76
CA THR A 529 9.58 -1.31 40.35
C THR A 529 8.76 -0.02 40.19
N VAL A 530 7.57 -0.13 39.62
CA VAL A 530 6.65 1.01 39.43
C VAL A 530 5.41 0.82 40.27
N PHE A 531 5.08 1.83 41.05
CA PHE A 531 3.90 1.92 41.92
C PHE A 531 2.83 2.77 41.24
N TRP A 532 1.63 2.27 41.14
CA TRP A 532 0.52 2.89 40.41
C TRP A 532 -0.51 3.48 41.36
N HIS A 533 -0.94 4.70 41.09
CA HIS A 533 -1.95 5.41 41.86
C HIS A 533 -3.02 5.98 40.89
N LEU A 534 -4.29 5.70 41.20
CA LEU A 534 -5.42 6.32 40.52
C LEU A 534 -6.11 7.27 41.50
N ASP A 535 -6.21 8.55 41.15
CA ASP A 535 -6.76 9.62 42.01
C ASP A 535 -6.14 9.57 43.42
N GLU A 536 -4.81 9.49 43.48
CA GLU A 536 -4.00 9.40 44.71
C GLU A 536 -4.13 8.06 45.47
N THR A 537 -5.02 7.15 45.04
CA THR A 537 -5.20 5.85 45.69
C THR A 537 -4.29 4.81 45.05
N TYR A 538 -3.46 4.15 45.85
CA TYR A 538 -2.60 3.06 45.39
C TYR A 538 -3.42 1.93 44.78
N GLN A 539 -2.99 1.44 43.61
CA GLN A 539 -3.66 0.38 42.86
C GLN A 539 -2.85 -0.91 42.84
N ALA A 540 -1.58 -0.81 42.43
CA ALA A 540 -0.72 -1.97 42.25
C ALA A 540 0.76 -1.55 42.18
N GLN A 541 1.67 -2.53 42.24
CA GLN A 541 3.05 -2.41 41.80
C GLN A 541 3.32 -3.37 40.64
N THR A 542 4.20 -2.97 39.76
CA THR A 542 4.66 -3.81 38.62
C THR A 542 6.17 -3.79 38.55
N GLN A 543 6.73 -4.89 38.04
CA GLN A 543 8.13 -5.07 37.75
C GLN A 543 8.25 -5.76 36.39
N ASP A 544 9.27 -5.52 35.62
CA ASP A 544 9.51 -6.00 34.24
C ASP A 544 8.50 -5.51 33.21
N PHE A 545 7.19 -5.70 33.45
CA PHE A 545 6.11 -5.26 32.58
C PHE A 545 5.18 -4.29 33.31
N HIS A 546 5.26 -3.01 32.95
CA HIS A 546 4.47 -1.97 33.63
C HIS A 546 3.10 -1.83 32.97
N LYS A 547 2.23 -2.79 33.27
CA LYS A 547 0.87 -2.85 32.74
C LYS A 547 -0.10 -3.34 33.83
N ILE A 548 -1.18 -2.57 34.05
CA ILE A 548 -2.23 -2.94 35.00
C ILE A 548 -3.62 -2.71 34.41
N SER A 549 -4.61 -3.39 34.95
CA SER A 549 -6.01 -3.20 34.57
C SER A 549 -6.77 -2.50 35.71
N LEU A 550 -7.44 -1.38 35.36
CA LEU A 550 -8.18 -0.53 36.28
C LEU A 550 -9.66 -0.50 35.93
N GLN A 551 -10.51 -0.20 36.91
CA GLN A 551 -11.96 -0.02 36.73
C GLN A 551 -12.38 1.39 37.23
N PRO A 552 -11.97 2.47 36.56
CA PRO A 552 -12.31 3.81 36.99
C PRO A 552 -13.81 4.09 36.85
N ALA A 553 -14.33 4.96 37.70
CA ALA A 553 -15.69 5.48 37.58
C ALA A 553 -15.83 6.36 36.33
N ALA A 554 -17.06 6.82 35.99
CA ALA A 554 -17.19 7.87 34.97
C ALA A 554 -16.73 9.20 35.55
N GLY A 555 -15.95 9.97 34.78
CA GLY A 555 -15.41 11.25 35.21
C GLY A 555 -13.96 11.48 34.84
N LYS A 556 -13.39 12.56 35.37
CA LYS A 556 -11.99 12.91 35.21
C LYS A 556 -11.16 12.15 36.24
N HIS A 557 -10.08 11.55 35.80
CA HIS A 557 -9.14 10.81 36.63
C HIS A 557 -7.70 11.28 36.44
N SER A 558 -6.86 11.12 37.47
CA SER A 558 -5.42 11.30 37.42
C SER A 558 -4.75 9.95 37.71
N LEU A 559 -3.91 9.50 36.79
CA LEU A 559 -3.09 8.31 36.96
C LEU A 559 -1.66 8.74 37.21
N THR A 560 -1.09 8.32 38.33
CA THR A 560 0.29 8.63 38.72
C THR A 560 1.07 7.33 38.85
N ALA A 561 2.25 7.30 38.26
CA ALA A 561 3.23 6.23 38.40
C ALA A 561 4.46 6.77 39.12
N VAL A 562 4.96 6.02 40.11
CA VAL A 562 6.16 6.34 40.87
C VAL A 562 7.11 5.15 40.79
N ASP A 563 8.37 5.36 40.45
CA ASP A 563 9.35 4.28 40.44
C ASP A 563 10.02 4.08 41.81
N GLY A 564 10.83 3.03 41.92
CA GLY A 564 11.57 2.72 43.14
C GLY A 564 12.65 3.75 43.51
N GLU A 565 13.00 4.65 42.59
CA GLU A 565 13.95 5.73 42.80
C GLU A 565 13.24 7.06 43.15
N GLY A 566 11.89 7.07 43.15
CA GLY A 566 11.09 8.23 43.51
C GLY A 566 10.74 9.15 42.32
N ASN A 567 11.14 8.78 41.11
CA ASN A 567 10.69 9.53 39.92
C ASN A 567 9.20 9.37 39.74
N THR A 568 8.51 10.46 39.44
CA THR A 568 7.04 10.48 39.34
C THR A 568 6.60 11.02 37.97
N ILE A 569 5.62 10.35 37.38
CA ILE A 569 4.95 10.83 36.18
C ILE A 569 3.43 10.71 36.34
N SER A 570 2.69 11.71 35.86
CA SER A 570 1.23 11.71 35.95
C SER A 570 0.59 12.01 34.60
N THR A 571 -0.53 11.38 34.33
CA THR A 571 -1.41 11.66 33.19
C THR A 571 -2.84 11.81 33.65
N THR A 572 -3.63 12.67 32.97
CA THR A 572 -5.05 12.83 33.22
C THR A 572 -5.87 12.28 32.05
N PHE A 573 -7.00 11.68 32.35
CA PHE A 573 -7.93 11.17 31.33
C PHE A 573 -9.39 11.26 31.80
N PHE A 574 -10.32 11.11 30.85
CA PHE A 574 -11.75 11.12 31.13
C PHE A 574 -12.37 9.77 30.75
N VAL A 575 -13.20 9.23 31.63
CA VAL A 575 -14.00 8.01 31.39
C VAL A 575 -15.44 8.41 31.11
N GLU A 576 -15.98 7.98 29.97
CA GLU A 576 -17.34 8.20 29.50
C GLU A 576 -18.30 7.08 29.91
#